data_c5d77c70a8ac7307b4903e0b782b59b6
#
_entry.id   c5d77c70a8ac7307b4903e0b782b59b6
#
_cell.length_a   1.000
_cell.length_b   1.000
_cell.length_c   1.000
_cell.angle_alpha   90.00
_cell.angle_beta   90.00
_cell.angle_gamma   90.00
#
_symmetry.space_group_name_H-M   'P 1'
#
loop_
_entity.id
_entity.type
_entity.pdbx_description
1 polymer ?
#
loop_
_entity_poly.entity_id
_entity_poly.type
_entity_poly.pdbx_seq_one_letter_code
_entity_poly.pdbx_strand_id
1 'polypeptide(L)'
;FCDLGTLYNADVLDVQEDESGVIWHKINKPVETGIKVTGRIDWNRRFDFMQQHSGEHIFSGLAHTHFGATNVGFHLGLESTTIDLDVPLSEENISFLEKEANEAVYKNLPIEISYPEKDELALLPYRSKKELSGRVRIVTVPGYDICACCGTHVAKTGEIGLIKITSFQNYKGGTRLFMLCGKRAYLDYRRKNADVLRVTTSLSVKPEELCSGFERLSSEITEHKIY
;
A
#
# COMPACT_ATOMS: atom_id res chain seq x y z
N PHE A 1 8.87 -8.46 -2.02
CA PHE A 1 8.94 -8.79 -3.46
C PHE A 1 10.19 -8.15 -4.06
N CYS A 2 10.92 -8.94 -4.86
CA CYS A 2 12.08 -8.49 -5.60
C CYS A 2 11.69 -7.64 -6.81
N ASP A 3 12.64 -6.85 -7.30
CA ASP A 3 12.51 -6.23 -8.61
C ASP A 3 12.64 -7.28 -9.71
N LEU A 4 11.83 -7.10 -10.73
CA LEU A 4 11.94 -7.80 -12.00
C LEU A 4 12.45 -6.82 -13.06
N GLY A 5 12.77 -7.33 -14.25
CA GLY A 5 13.26 -6.54 -15.37
C GLY A 5 14.19 -7.34 -16.26
N THR A 6 15.20 -6.69 -16.81
CA THR A 6 16.17 -7.34 -17.69
C THR A 6 17.61 -7.09 -17.23
N LEU A 7 18.46 -8.08 -17.42
CA LEU A 7 19.90 -8.00 -17.24
C LEU A 7 20.57 -8.35 -18.57
N TYR A 8 21.17 -7.34 -19.25
CA TYR A 8 21.63 -7.49 -20.64
C TYR A 8 20.48 -7.94 -21.57
N ASN A 9 20.54 -9.18 -22.10
CA ASN A 9 19.51 -9.75 -22.98
C ASN A 9 18.63 -10.82 -22.30
N ALA A 10 18.77 -11.00 -20.98
CA ALA A 10 18.04 -11.98 -20.17
C ALA A 10 16.98 -11.32 -19.31
N ASP A 11 15.84 -11.98 -19.12
CA ASP A 11 14.81 -11.54 -18.17
C ASP A 11 15.19 -12.01 -16.76
N VAL A 12 15.02 -11.12 -15.79
CA VAL A 12 15.18 -11.42 -14.36
C VAL A 12 13.86 -12.02 -13.85
N LEU A 13 13.90 -13.28 -13.42
CA LEU A 13 12.75 -14.03 -12.94
C LEU A 13 12.57 -13.92 -11.43
N ASP A 14 13.68 -13.78 -10.69
CA ASP A 14 13.69 -13.66 -9.23
C ASP A 14 15.00 -13.03 -8.77
N VAL A 15 14.98 -12.40 -7.59
CA VAL A 15 16.17 -11.85 -6.95
C VAL A 15 16.12 -12.22 -5.47
N GLN A 16 17.19 -12.80 -4.95
CA GLN A 16 17.31 -13.22 -3.56
C GLN A 16 18.66 -12.78 -2.99
N GLU A 17 18.68 -12.45 -1.71
CA GLU A 17 19.88 -12.20 -0.93
C GLU A 17 20.14 -13.44 -0.06
N ASP A 18 21.38 -13.93 -0.07
CA ASP A 18 21.78 -15.04 0.78
C ASP A 18 22.26 -14.58 2.16
N GLU A 19 22.57 -15.53 3.05
CA GLU A 19 23.02 -15.27 4.43
C GLU A 19 24.31 -14.44 4.50
N SER A 20 25.10 -14.42 3.43
CA SER A 20 26.35 -13.64 3.32
C SER A 20 26.14 -12.22 2.76
N GLY A 21 24.90 -11.85 2.40
CA GLY A 21 24.55 -10.57 1.79
C GLY A 21 24.82 -10.50 0.28
N VAL A 22 25.08 -11.64 -0.38
CA VAL A 22 25.23 -11.70 -1.83
C VAL A 22 23.86 -11.74 -2.49
N ILE A 23 23.67 -10.84 -3.48
CA ILE A 23 22.39 -10.74 -4.22
C ILE A 23 22.46 -11.59 -5.47
N TRP A 24 21.60 -12.61 -5.52
CA TRP A 24 21.47 -13.56 -6.62
C TRP A 24 20.32 -13.19 -7.54
N HIS A 25 20.60 -13.09 -8.85
CA HIS A 25 19.58 -12.87 -9.87
C HIS A 25 19.32 -14.17 -10.65
N LYS A 26 18.12 -14.71 -10.52
CA LYS A 26 17.66 -15.83 -11.36
C LYS A 26 17.21 -15.27 -12.71
N ILE A 27 17.86 -15.71 -13.78
CA ILE A 27 17.61 -15.24 -15.15
C ILE A 27 17.14 -16.37 -16.06
N ASN A 28 16.38 -16.04 -17.11
CA ASN A 28 15.79 -17.02 -18.03
C ASN A 28 16.79 -17.64 -19.03
N LYS A 29 17.97 -17.05 -19.21
CA LYS A 29 19.04 -17.56 -20.06
C LYS A 29 20.40 -17.07 -19.57
N PRO A 30 21.48 -17.81 -19.84
CA PRO A 30 22.82 -17.48 -19.37
C PRO A 30 23.33 -16.15 -19.98
N VAL A 31 24.10 -15.43 -19.17
CA VAL A 31 24.85 -14.25 -19.57
C VAL A 31 26.34 -14.59 -19.41
N GLU A 32 27.16 -14.16 -20.36
CA GLU A 32 28.60 -14.39 -20.34
C GLU A 32 29.23 -13.75 -19.11
N THR A 33 30.14 -14.48 -18.46
CA THR A 33 30.87 -13.98 -17.29
C THR A 33 31.97 -12.98 -17.70
N GLY A 34 32.21 -12.00 -16.83
CA GLY A 34 33.28 -11.02 -17.03
C GLY A 34 32.94 -9.87 -17.98
N ILE A 35 31.76 -9.82 -18.56
CA ILE A 35 31.32 -8.70 -19.40
C ILE A 35 30.58 -7.63 -18.57
N LYS A 36 30.63 -6.38 -19.02
CA LYS A 36 29.80 -5.30 -18.47
C LYS A 36 28.38 -5.44 -18.99
N VAL A 37 27.42 -5.51 -18.07
CA VAL A 37 26.00 -5.63 -18.40
C VAL A 37 25.23 -4.38 -17.96
N THR A 38 24.11 -4.10 -18.66
CA THR A 38 23.16 -3.07 -18.28
C THR A 38 21.91 -3.76 -17.72
N GLY A 39 21.55 -3.42 -16.49
CA GLY A 39 20.28 -3.82 -15.88
C GLY A 39 19.20 -2.77 -16.13
N ARG A 40 17.97 -3.22 -16.40
CA ARG A 40 16.79 -2.36 -16.50
C ARG A 40 15.70 -2.94 -15.60
N ILE A 41 15.28 -2.16 -14.61
CA ILE A 41 14.20 -2.54 -13.70
C ILE A 41 12.86 -2.36 -14.41
N ASP A 42 11.90 -3.26 -14.17
CA ASP A 42 10.50 -3.01 -14.47
C ASP A 42 10.00 -1.86 -13.58
N TRP A 43 10.07 -0.66 -14.14
CA TRP A 43 9.73 0.56 -13.41
C TRP A 43 8.25 0.60 -13.01
N ASN A 44 7.35 0.08 -13.82
CA ASN A 44 5.93 0.06 -13.50
C ASN A 44 5.66 -0.77 -12.24
N ARG A 45 6.29 -1.95 -12.15
CA ARG A 45 6.23 -2.80 -10.97
C ARG A 45 6.89 -2.15 -9.75
N ARG A 46 8.10 -1.62 -9.91
CA ARG A 46 8.83 -0.93 -8.83
C ARG A 46 8.02 0.24 -8.28
N PHE A 47 7.52 1.11 -9.14
CA PHE A 47 6.76 2.29 -8.75
C PHE A 47 5.43 1.94 -8.08
N ASP A 48 4.73 0.93 -8.56
CA ASP A 48 3.52 0.41 -7.92
C ASP A 48 3.78 -0.03 -6.47
N PHE A 49 4.85 -0.80 -6.22
CA PHE A 49 5.21 -1.18 -4.85
C PHE A 49 5.65 0.01 -4.00
N MET A 50 6.35 0.99 -4.57
CA MET A 50 6.71 2.23 -3.87
C MET A 50 5.46 3.01 -3.46
N GLN A 51 4.42 3.09 -4.30
CA GLN A 51 3.14 3.72 -3.96
C GLN A 51 2.46 3.01 -2.78
N GLN A 52 2.36 1.68 -2.81
CA GLN A 52 1.76 0.89 -1.72
C GLN A 52 2.52 1.09 -0.41
N HIS A 53 3.85 0.99 -0.43
CA HIS A 53 4.69 1.08 0.74
C HIS A 53 4.68 2.48 1.36
N SER A 54 4.75 3.52 0.53
CA SER A 54 4.69 4.91 1.03
C SER A 54 3.31 5.26 1.60
N GLY A 55 2.23 4.73 1.00
CA GLY A 55 0.87 4.86 1.55
C GLY A 55 0.71 4.17 2.89
N GLU A 56 1.32 2.98 3.07
CA GLU A 56 1.35 2.27 4.34
C GLU A 56 2.03 3.11 5.43
N HIS A 57 3.18 3.70 5.14
CA HIS A 57 3.89 4.56 6.09
C HIS A 57 3.02 5.71 6.60
N ILE A 58 2.36 6.43 5.71
CA ILE A 58 1.46 7.54 6.08
C ILE A 58 0.31 7.03 6.94
N PHE A 59 -0.35 5.96 6.52
CA PHE A 59 -1.50 5.41 7.24
C PHE A 59 -1.10 4.88 8.61
N SER A 60 -0.02 4.12 8.71
CA SER A 60 0.47 3.57 9.98
C SER A 60 0.99 4.66 10.92
N GLY A 61 1.63 5.71 10.40
CA GLY A 61 2.07 6.86 11.19
C GLY A 61 0.90 7.62 11.79
N LEU A 62 -0.14 7.88 11.00
CA LEU A 62 -1.39 8.49 11.47
C LEU A 62 -2.11 7.61 12.50
N ALA A 63 -2.22 6.30 12.27
CA ALA A 63 -2.82 5.36 13.20
C ALA A 63 -2.07 5.35 14.55
N HIS A 64 -0.74 5.41 14.50
CA HIS A 64 0.07 5.53 15.71
C HIS A 64 -0.18 6.84 16.44
N THR A 65 -0.18 7.96 15.73
CA THR A 65 -0.33 9.30 16.31
C THR A 65 -1.70 9.51 16.95
N HIS A 66 -2.78 9.06 16.29
CA HIS A 66 -4.14 9.34 16.75
C HIS A 66 -4.72 8.28 17.69
N PHE A 67 -4.27 7.02 17.55
CA PHE A 67 -4.87 5.89 18.28
C PHE A 67 -3.84 5.06 19.06
N GLY A 68 -2.56 5.44 19.06
CA GLY A 68 -1.49 4.67 19.70
C GLY A 68 -1.26 3.30 19.03
N ALA A 69 -1.80 3.10 17.83
CA ALA A 69 -1.75 1.82 17.13
C ALA A 69 -0.32 1.48 16.66
N THR A 70 0.07 0.22 16.85
CA THR A 70 1.33 -0.31 16.33
C THR A 70 1.05 -1.19 15.12
N ASN A 71 1.75 -0.96 14.03
CA ASN A 71 1.73 -1.88 12.90
C ASN A 71 2.56 -3.13 13.24
N VAL A 72 1.86 -4.24 13.56
CA VAL A 72 2.44 -5.53 13.93
C VAL A 72 2.54 -6.51 12.77
N GLY A 73 1.99 -6.16 11.62
CA GLY A 73 2.04 -6.97 10.40
C GLY A 73 1.86 -6.14 9.14
N PHE A 74 2.72 -6.36 8.15
CA PHE A 74 2.64 -5.71 6.85
C PHE A 74 2.93 -6.72 5.75
N HIS A 75 2.01 -6.83 4.80
CA HIS A 75 2.21 -7.66 3.63
C HIS A 75 1.91 -6.89 2.36
N LEU A 76 2.94 -6.73 1.55
CA LEU A 76 2.89 -6.06 0.26
C LEU A 76 2.54 -7.07 -0.85
N GLY A 77 1.26 -7.44 -0.98
CA GLY A 77 0.79 -8.40 -1.98
C GLY A 77 0.74 -7.84 -3.41
N LEU A 78 0.55 -8.72 -4.39
CA LEU A 78 0.39 -8.33 -5.79
C LEU A 78 -0.98 -7.66 -6.04
N GLU A 79 -2.02 -8.12 -5.36
CA GLU A 79 -3.39 -7.64 -5.55
C GLU A 79 -3.78 -6.59 -4.50
N SER A 80 -3.34 -6.75 -3.26
CA SER A 80 -3.64 -5.85 -2.17
C SER A 80 -2.47 -5.76 -1.18
N THR A 81 -2.46 -4.68 -0.44
CA THR A 81 -1.57 -4.48 0.71
C THR A 81 -2.36 -4.69 1.98
N THR A 82 -1.85 -5.49 2.92
CA THR A 82 -2.47 -5.66 4.24
C THR A 82 -1.63 -5.02 5.33
N ILE A 83 -2.32 -4.40 6.29
CA ILE A 83 -1.74 -3.79 7.48
C ILE A 83 -2.45 -4.38 8.69
N ASP A 84 -1.68 -4.93 9.65
CA ASP A 84 -2.21 -5.43 10.91
C ASP A 84 -1.85 -4.45 12.02
N LEU A 85 -2.86 -3.85 12.63
CA LEU A 85 -2.72 -2.97 13.78
C LEU A 85 -3.10 -3.73 15.05
N ASP A 86 -2.39 -3.46 16.16
CA ASP A 86 -2.60 -4.10 17.47
C ASP A 86 -3.80 -3.56 18.26
N VAL A 87 -4.51 -2.56 17.73
CA VAL A 87 -5.70 -1.98 18.35
C VAL A 87 -6.94 -2.17 17.47
N PRO A 88 -8.13 -2.33 18.07
CA PRO A 88 -9.39 -2.32 17.32
C PRO A 88 -9.72 -0.89 16.88
N LEU A 89 -10.02 -0.72 15.60
CA LEU A 89 -10.46 0.56 15.01
C LEU A 89 -11.90 0.44 14.54
N SER A 90 -12.71 1.47 14.79
CA SER A 90 -14.04 1.58 14.22
C SER A 90 -14.00 2.01 12.74
N GLU A 91 -15.11 1.87 12.03
CA GLU A 91 -15.25 2.35 10.66
C GLU A 91 -15.01 3.87 10.55
N GLU A 92 -15.49 4.63 11.54
CA GLU A 92 -15.28 6.08 11.61
C GLU A 92 -13.79 6.41 11.78
N ASN A 93 -13.06 5.67 12.63
CA ASN A 93 -11.63 5.86 12.83
C ASN A 93 -10.85 5.56 11.54
N ILE A 94 -11.21 4.49 10.84
CA ILE A 94 -10.58 4.11 9.57
C ILE A 94 -10.88 5.15 8.49
N SER A 95 -12.12 5.62 8.39
CA SER A 95 -12.52 6.67 7.45
C SER A 95 -11.78 7.99 7.72
N PHE A 96 -11.63 8.36 8.99
CA PHE A 96 -10.82 9.52 9.39
C PHE A 96 -9.37 9.37 8.96
N LEU A 97 -8.73 8.23 9.26
CA LEU A 97 -7.34 7.97 8.88
C LEU A 97 -7.14 7.97 7.36
N GLU A 98 -8.07 7.39 6.61
CA GLU A 98 -8.03 7.39 5.14
C GLU A 98 -8.09 8.82 4.59
N LYS A 99 -8.97 9.66 5.13
CA LYS A 99 -9.07 11.06 4.76
C LYS A 99 -7.76 11.81 5.03
N GLU A 100 -7.24 11.71 6.25
CA GLU A 100 -5.99 12.39 6.64
C GLU A 100 -4.78 11.88 5.82
N ALA A 101 -4.75 10.59 5.46
CA ALA A 101 -3.71 10.03 4.60
C ALA A 101 -3.78 10.64 3.19
N ASN A 102 -4.97 10.87 2.64
CA ASN A 102 -5.12 11.52 1.34
C ASN A 102 -4.81 13.03 1.40
N GLU A 103 -5.02 13.71 2.54
CA GLU A 103 -4.53 15.08 2.73
C GLU A 103 -2.99 15.16 2.63
N ALA A 104 -2.26 14.16 3.14
CA ALA A 104 -0.82 14.08 2.94
C ALA A 104 -0.44 13.96 1.46
N VAL A 105 -1.20 13.16 0.69
CA VAL A 105 -1.00 13.01 -0.76
C VAL A 105 -1.21 14.36 -1.46
N TYR A 106 -2.29 15.08 -1.16
CA TYR A 106 -2.59 16.37 -1.78
C TYR A 106 -1.58 17.47 -1.44
N LYS A 107 -0.97 17.43 -0.25
CA LYS A 107 0.11 18.35 0.14
C LYS A 107 1.41 18.14 -0.65
N ASN A 108 1.58 17.00 -1.32
CA ASN A 108 2.74 16.67 -2.14
C ASN A 108 4.10 16.92 -1.43
N LEU A 109 4.20 16.45 -0.18
CA LEU A 109 5.37 16.64 0.67
C LEU A 109 6.55 15.78 0.19
N PRO A 110 7.80 16.21 0.40
CA PRO A 110 8.96 15.36 0.15
C PRO A 110 8.96 14.18 1.14
N ILE A 111 9.39 13.00 0.67
CA ILE A 111 9.72 11.86 1.52
C ILE A 111 11.22 11.84 1.69
N GLU A 112 11.66 12.11 2.91
CA GLU A 112 13.06 12.31 3.24
C GLU A 112 13.71 11.01 3.71
N ILE A 113 14.96 10.79 3.29
CA ILE A 113 15.75 9.64 3.71
C ILE A 113 17.00 10.17 4.40
N SER A 114 17.23 9.70 5.63
CA SER A 114 18.41 10.06 6.40
C SER A 114 19.06 8.84 7.04
N TYR A 115 20.31 9.02 7.44
CA TYR A 115 21.10 8.03 8.16
C TYR A 115 21.73 8.71 9.37
N PRO A 116 20.91 9.03 10.41
CA PRO A 116 21.39 9.73 11.59
C PRO A 116 22.46 8.94 12.32
N GLU A 117 23.39 9.64 12.94
CA GLU A 117 24.37 9.06 13.84
C GLU A 117 23.69 8.58 15.14
N LYS A 118 24.38 7.74 15.91
CA LYS A 118 23.79 7.04 17.08
C LYS A 118 23.16 8.01 18.08
N ASP A 119 23.80 9.14 18.34
CA ASP A 119 23.31 10.13 19.32
C ASP A 119 22.08 10.89 18.80
N GLU A 120 22.06 11.20 17.50
CA GLU A 120 20.91 11.83 16.84
C GLU A 120 19.73 10.85 16.77
N LEU A 121 20.00 9.56 16.43
CA LEU A 121 18.99 8.52 16.35
C LEU A 121 18.28 8.33 17.70
N ALA A 122 19.01 8.42 18.81
CA ALA A 122 18.45 8.27 20.16
C ALA A 122 17.46 9.38 20.53
N LEU A 123 17.50 10.53 19.86
CA LEU A 123 16.61 11.66 20.06
C LEU A 123 15.40 11.68 19.11
N LEU A 124 15.41 10.86 18.06
CA LEU A 124 14.34 10.83 17.08
C LEU A 124 13.17 9.97 17.58
N PRO A 125 11.92 10.46 17.53
CA PRO A 125 10.73 9.67 17.88
C PRO A 125 10.30 8.80 16.70
N TYR A 126 11.17 7.89 16.25
CA TYR A 126 10.85 7.04 15.10
C TYR A 126 10.18 5.72 15.51
N ARG A 127 9.32 5.21 14.62
CA ARG A 127 8.75 3.86 14.74
C ARG A 127 9.73 2.82 14.19
N SER A 128 9.76 1.65 14.80
CA SER A 128 10.50 0.49 14.28
C SER A 128 9.74 -0.79 14.55
N LYS A 129 9.78 -1.72 13.60
CA LYS A 129 9.20 -3.06 13.72
C LYS A 129 10.20 -4.08 14.30
N LYS A 130 11.47 -3.73 14.43
CA LYS A 130 12.57 -4.61 14.87
C LYS A 130 13.56 -3.85 15.73
N GLU A 131 14.27 -4.57 16.58
CA GLU A 131 15.51 -4.06 17.14
C GLU A 131 16.53 -3.83 16.03
N LEU A 132 17.17 -2.68 16.04
CA LEU A 132 18.06 -2.23 14.99
C LEU A 132 19.50 -2.26 15.48
N SER A 133 20.39 -2.75 14.64
CA SER A 133 21.84 -2.73 14.85
C SER A 133 22.53 -2.14 13.61
N GLY A 134 23.66 -1.44 13.83
CA GLY A 134 24.44 -0.84 12.75
C GLY A 134 23.81 0.48 12.25
N ARG A 135 24.03 0.79 10.98
CA ARG A 135 23.58 2.02 10.35
C ARG A 135 22.08 1.97 10.05
N VAL A 136 21.32 2.79 10.72
CA VAL A 136 19.84 2.84 10.60
C VAL A 136 19.43 3.83 9.51
N ARG A 137 18.58 3.36 8.58
CA ARG A 137 17.96 4.21 7.57
C ARG A 137 16.60 4.67 8.08
N ILE A 138 16.42 5.99 8.20
CA ILE A 138 15.16 6.63 8.59
C ILE A 138 14.47 7.20 7.35
N VAL A 139 13.18 6.91 7.25
CA VAL A 139 12.27 7.48 6.26
C VAL A 139 11.31 8.41 6.99
N THR A 140 11.26 9.67 6.58
CA THR A 140 10.43 10.71 7.18
C THR A 140 9.42 11.23 6.16
N VAL A 141 8.14 11.17 6.52
CA VAL A 141 7.07 11.93 5.86
C VAL A 141 6.72 13.08 6.81
N PRO A 142 7.14 14.32 6.54
CA PRO A 142 7.02 15.43 7.48
C PRO A 142 5.58 15.64 7.99
N GLY A 143 5.41 15.58 9.32
CA GLY A 143 4.12 15.71 9.98
C GLY A 143 3.22 14.46 9.98
N TYR A 144 3.68 13.33 9.40
CA TYR A 144 2.88 12.11 9.27
C TYR A 144 3.58 10.87 9.80
N ASP A 145 4.84 10.65 9.47
CA ASP A 145 5.57 9.46 9.90
C ASP A 145 7.08 9.67 9.98
N ILE A 146 7.71 9.05 10.96
CA ILE A 146 9.16 8.86 11.06
C ILE A 146 9.39 7.38 11.37
N CYS A 147 10.00 6.64 10.47
CA CYS A 147 10.12 5.20 10.61
C CYS A 147 11.45 4.67 10.13
N ALA A 148 12.00 3.71 10.85
CA ALA A 148 13.15 2.94 10.39
C ALA A 148 12.72 1.94 9.33
N CYS A 149 13.18 2.13 8.08
CA CYS A 149 12.76 1.31 6.95
C CYS A 149 13.85 1.24 5.87
N CYS A 150 14.10 0.01 5.37
CA CYS A 150 15.05 -0.25 4.27
C CYS A 150 14.38 -0.33 2.91
N GLY A 151 13.05 -0.33 2.83
CA GLY A 151 12.32 -0.45 1.57
C GLY A 151 12.36 0.79 0.68
N THR A 152 11.87 0.66 -0.53
CA THR A 152 11.80 1.75 -1.51
C THR A 152 10.52 2.56 -1.35
N HIS A 153 10.63 3.87 -1.52
CA HIS A 153 9.54 4.84 -1.41
C HIS A 153 9.49 5.76 -2.62
N VAL A 154 8.34 6.37 -2.88
CA VAL A 154 8.22 7.48 -3.83
C VAL A 154 8.97 8.72 -3.32
N ALA A 155 9.32 9.65 -4.20
CA ALA A 155 10.06 10.85 -3.78
C ALA A 155 9.17 11.88 -3.08
N LYS A 156 7.89 11.93 -3.42
CA LYS A 156 6.91 12.86 -2.84
C LYS A 156 5.59 12.15 -2.57
N THR A 157 4.86 12.61 -1.56
CA THR A 157 3.55 12.00 -1.20
C THR A 157 2.52 12.07 -2.33
N GLY A 158 2.56 13.10 -3.19
CA GLY A 158 1.70 13.19 -4.37
C GLY A 158 1.89 12.08 -5.40
N GLU A 159 3.07 11.46 -5.46
CA GLU A 159 3.34 10.32 -6.34
C GLU A 159 2.65 9.01 -5.87
N ILE A 160 2.18 8.96 -4.61
CA ILE A 160 1.39 7.84 -4.10
C ILE A 160 0.06 7.76 -4.85
N GLY A 161 -0.52 8.90 -5.21
CA GLY A 161 -1.87 8.99 -5.75
C GLY A 161 -2.93 8.76 -4.66
N LEU A 162 -4.04 8.12 -4.99
CA LEU A 162 -5.11 7.84 -4.04
C LEU A 162 -4.71 6.72 -3.07
N ILE A 163 -4.95 6.92 -1.78
CA ILE A 163 -4.89 5.88 -0.74
C ILE A 163 -6.33 5.45 -0.42
N LYS A 164 -6.66 4.19 -0.61
CA LYS A 164 -8.00 3.65 -0.36
C LYS A 164 -7.97 2.40 0.49
N ILE A 165 -8.69 2.43 1.62
CA ILE A 165 -8.99 1.22 2.39
C ILE A 165 -10.21 0.54 1.74
N THR A 166 -10.01 -0.68 1.24
CA THR A 166 -11.05 -1.41 0.52
C THR A 166 -11.92 -2.26 1.44
N SER A 167 -11.35 -2.73 2.55
CA SER A 167 -12.04 -3.47 3.60
C SER A 167 -11.19 -3.54 4.86
N PHE A 168 -11.82 -3.96 5.95
CA PHE A 168 -11.14 -4.25 7.22
C PHE A 168 -11.87 -5.35 7.98
N GLN A 169 -11.18 -5.95 8.94
CA GLN A 169 -11.74 -6.99 9.81
C GLN A 169 -11.01 -7.02 11.16
N ASN A 170 -11.69 -7.52 12.17
CA ASN A 170 -11.05 -7.82 13.46
C ASN A 170 -10.02 -8.93 13.27
N TYR A 171 -8.82 -8.73 13.78
CA TYR A 171 -7.74 -9.70 13.66
C TYR A 171 -6.83 -9.69 14.89
N LYS A 172 -6.74 -10.83 15.58
CA LYS A 172 -5.86 -11.04 16.76
C LYS A 172 -5.98 -9.96 17.85
N GLY A 173 -7.20 -9.49 18.11
CA GLY A 173 -7.45 -8.43 19.11
C GLY A 173 -7.26 -7.00 18.60
N GLY A 174 -6.82 -6.84 17.37
CA GLY A 174 -6.66 -5.56 16.67
C GLY A 174 -7.43 -5.53 15.36
N THR A 175 -6.93 -4.76 14.39
CA THR A 175 -7.57 -4.55 13.10
C THR A 175 -6.64 -4.93 11.95
N ARG A 176 -7.11 -5.78 11.03
CA ARG A 176 -6.48 -5.99 9.71
C ARG A 176 -7.18 -5.15 8.68
N LEU A 177 -6.41 -4.36 7.95
CA LEU A 177 -6.85 -3.49 6.87
C LEU A 177 -6.35 -4.02 5.52
N PHE A 178 -7.17 -3.82 4.48
CA PHE A 178 -6.79 -4.05 3.09
C PHE A 178 -6.75 -2.70 2.37
N MET A 179 -5.60 -2.38 1.79
CA MET A 179 -5.32 -1.06 1.21
C MET A 179 -4.87 -1.18 -0.23
N LEU A 180 -5.26 -0.22 -1.04
CA LEU A 180 -4.77 0.01 -2.38
C LEU A 180 -4.29 1.46 -2.51
N CYS A 181 -3.14 1.66 -3.18
CA CYS A 181 -2.64 3.00 -3.49
C CYS A 181 -2.47 3.19 -4.99
N GLY A 182 -2.56 4.44 -5.43
CA GLY A 182 -2.21 4.88 -6.77
C GLY A 182 -2.94 4.14 -7.89
N LYS A 183 -2.19 3.55 -8.80
CA LYS A 183 -2.76 2.85 -9.96
C LYS A 183 -3.71 1.72 -9.57
N ARG A 184 -3.42 0.98 -8.49
CA ARG A 184 -4.31 -0.10 -8.02
C ARG A 184 -5.66 0.45 -7.55
N ALA A 185 -5.65 1.53 -6.77
CA ALA A 185 -6.88 2.18 -6.30
C ALA A 185 -7.70 2.73 -7.48
N TYR A 186 -7.04 3.32 -8.49
CA TYR A 186 -7.69 3.78 -9.71
C TYR A 186 -8.34 2.64 -10.51
N LEU A 187 -7.66 1.50 -10.67
CA LEU A 187 -8.19 0.35 -11.40
C LEU A 187 -9.36 -0.30 -10.65
N ASP A 188 -9.30 -0.37 -9.32
CA ASP A 188 -10.39 -0.85 -8.49
C ASP A 188 -11.63 0.05 -8.61
N TYR A 189 -11.44 1.38 -8.54
CA TYR A 189 -12.51 2.33 -8.77
C TYR A 189 -13.14 2.17 -10.17
N ARG A 190 -12.33 2.07 -11.22
CA ARG A 190 -12.83 1.86 -12.59
C ARG A 190 -13.71 0.62 -12.71
N ARG A 191 -13.27 -0.51 -12.11
CA ARG A 191 -14.02 -1.76 -12.11
C ARG A 191 -15.36 -1.58 -11.39
N LYS A 192 -15.34 -1.06 -10.16
CA LYS A 192 -16.53 -0.81 -9.35
C LYS A 192 -17.51 0.14 -10.05
N ASN A 193 -17.00 1.21 -10.65
CA ASN A 193 -17.83 2.16 -11.40
C ASN A 193 -18.48 1.50 -12.63
N ALA A 194 -17.77 0.64 -13.36
CA ALA A 194 -18.33 -0.09 -14.49
C ALA A 194 -19.44 -1.07 -14.03
N ASP A 195 -19.25 -1.74 -12.89
CA ASP A 195 -20.27 -2.61 -12.30
C ASP A 195 -21.51 -1.82 -11.85
N VAL A 196 -21.33 -0.67 -11.20
CA VAL A 196 -22.43 0.23 -10.84
C VAL A 196 -23.23 0.65 -12.07
N LEU A 197 -22.55 1.13 -13.14
CA LEU A 197 -23.20 1.55 -14.37
C LEU A 197 -23.97 0.39 -15.03
N ARG A 198 -23.42 -0.82 -15.04
CA ARG A 198 -24.08 -2.01 -15.57
C ARG A 198 -25.37 -2.35 -14.80
N VAL A 199 -25.30 -2.33 -13.47
CA VAL A 199 -26.44 -2.64 -12.60
C VAL A 199 -27.52 -1.56 -12.74
N THR A 200 -27.17 -0.29 -12.69
CA THR A 200 -28.13 0.83 -12.82
C THR A 200 -28.80 0.86 -14.18
N THR A 201 -28.07 0.52 -15.28
CA THR A 201 -28.66 0.35 -16.60
C THR A 201 -29.69 -0.78 -16.61
N SER A 202 -29.40 -1.93 -15.97
CA SER A 202 -30.34 -3.06 -15.87
C SER A 202 -31.59 -2.72 -15.04
N LEU A 203 -31.44 -1.89 -14.01
CA LEU A 203 -32.54 -1.42 -13.17
C LEU A 203 -33.30 -0.22 -13.77
N SER A 204 -32.82 0.35 -14.88
CA SER A 204 -33.35 1.59 -15.49
C SER A 204 -33.40 2.78 -14.50
N VAL A 205 -32.33 2.92 -13.70
CA VAL A 205 -32.17 4.02 -12.73
C VAL A 205 -30.83 4.74 -12.94
N LYS A 206 -30.66 5.93 -12.35
CA LYS A 206 -29.38 6.63 -12.31
C LYS A 206 -28.43 6.00 -11.28
N PRO A 207 -27.09 6.23 -11.39
CA PRO A 207 -26.13 5.73 -10.40
C PRO A 207 -26.45 6.11 -8.96
N GLU A 208 -26.95 7.33 -8.73
CA GLU A 208 -27.33 7.84 -7.40
C GLU A 208 -28.56 7.14 -6.81
N GLU A 209 -29.35 6.49 -7.65
CA GLU A 209 -30.62 5.80 -7.31
C GLU A 209 -30.40 4.27 -7.20
N LEU A 210 -29.15 3.78 -7.24
CA LEU A 210 -28.86 2.34 -7.24
C LEU A 210 -29.50 1.61 -6.05
N CYS A 211 -29.34 2.15 -4.84
CA CYS A 211 -29.89 1.51 -3.63
C CYS A 211 -31.41 1.46 -3.65
N SER A 212 -32.07 2.57 -3.98
CA SER A 212 -33.54 2.63 -4.05
C SER A 212 -34.10 1.75 -5.18
N GLY A 213 -33.40 1.67 -6.32
CA GLY A 213 -33.75 0.77 -7.41
C GLY A 213 -33.67 -0.72 -7.01
N PHE A 214 -32.62 -1.08 -6.26
CA PHE A 214 -32.46 -2.42 -5.73
C PHE A 214 -33.52 -2.76 -4.67
N GLU A 215 -33.82 -1.84 -3.74
CA GLU A 215 -34.87 -2.02 -2.72
C GLU A 215 -36.23 -2.24 -3.35
N ARG A 216 -36.59 -1.45 -4.38
CA ARG A 216 -37.84 -1.63 -5.13
C ARG A 216 -37.92 -3.04 -5.75
N LEU A 217 -36.88 -3.46 -6.48
CA LEU A 217 -36.83 -4.79 -7.10
C LEU A 217 -36.96 -5.91 -6.04
N SER A 218 -36.29 -5.76 -4.90
CA SER A 218 -36.30 -6.72 -3.80
C SER A 218 -37.72 -6.85 -3.22
N SER A 219 -38.46 -5.74 -3.06
CA SER A 219 -39.86 -5.73 -2.58
C SER A 219 -40.77 -6.39 -3.59
N GLU A 220 -40.69 -6.08 -4.88
CA GLU A 220 -41.47 -6.72 -5.94
C GLU A 220 -41.27 -8.25 -5.98
N ILE A 221 -40.00 -8.70 -5.85
CA ILE A 221 -39.70 -10.15 -5.80
C ILE A 221 -40.34 -10.82 -4.57
N THR A 222 -40.33 -10.12 -3.43
CA THR A 222 -40.92 -10.66 -2.20
C THR A 222 -42.45 -10.78 -2.29
N GLU A 223 -43.11 -9.76 -2.85
CA GLU A 223 -44.54 -9.78 -3.10
C GLU A 223 -44.96 -10.92 -4.06
N HIS A 224 -44.20 -11.15 -5.14
CA HIS A 224 -44.46 -12.25 -6.08
C HIS A 224 -44.16 -13.65 -5.54
N LYS A 225 -43.39 -13.80 -4.44
CA LYS A 225 -43.17 -15.10 -3.78
C LYS A 225 -44.25 -15.50 -2.80
N ILE A 226 -45.18 -14.59 -2.47
CA ILE A 226 -46.29 -14.83 -1.52
C ILE A 226 -47.54 -15.37 -2.24
N TYR A 227 -47.49 -15.44 -3.57
CA TYR A 227 -48.49 -16.04 -4.42
C TYR A 227 -47.91 -17.29 -5.11
#